data_94d7c6dcc1944597623982808ee95371
#
_entry.id   94d7c6dcc1944597623982808ee95371
#
_cell.length_a   1.000
_cell.length_b   1.000
_cell.length_c   1.000
_cell.angle_alpha   90.00
_cell.angle_beta   90.00
_cell.angle_gamma   90.00
#
_symmetry.space_group_name_H-M   'P 1'
#
loop_
_entity.id
_entity.type
_entity.pdbx_description
1 polymer ?
#
loop_
_entity_poly.entity_id
_entity_poly.type
_entity_poly.pdbx_seq_one_letter_code
_entity_poly.pdbx_strand_id
1 'polypeptide(L)'
;GSDMGIFGHSENGGAKQTEEVPFSDHRSAIARVLEELEKTDFTIDGIGHRIVQGGWHFDDSAVVDDEVMAKILEVAPLAPLHNYGEAAAIEYCREKYPELPNVAVFDTSFHMTMPEVAYTYALPKDVCDKYHVRKYGAHGTSHRYEWMMAKEILGSRCHRLLSCHLGNGASLAAIEDGVCRDTTMGLTPLDGLMMGTRCGSIDPATVCYLQREGGYSYQEVDDMMNKQSGLLAISG
;
A
#
# COMPACT_ATOMS: atom_id res chain seq x y z
N GLY A 1 -4.23 -6.05 18.75
CA GLY A 1 -3.15 -6.91 18.31
C GLY A 1 -2.66 -7.76 19.48
N SER A 2 -2.08 -8.89 19.19
CA SER A 2 -1.37 -9.66 20.22
C SER A 2 -0.12 -8.88 20.63
N ASP A 3 0.16 -8.77 21.92
CA ASP A 3 1.40 -8.13 22.43
C ASP A 3 2.65 -8.95 22.07
N MET A 4 2.47 -10.10 21.43
CA MET A 4 3.53 -11.00 20.97
C MET A 4 3.50 -11.12 19.44
N GLY A 5 4.67 -11.01 18.83
CA GLY A 5 4.88 -11.24 17.41
C GLY A 5 5.95 -12.31 17.17
N ILE A 6 6.06 -12.75 15.93
CA ILE A 6 7.11 -13.69 15.53
C ILE A 6 8.19 -12.91 14.77
N PHE A 7 9.39 -12.82 15.34
CA PHE A 7 10.57 -12.37 14.63
C PHE A 7 11.20 -13.57 13.92
N GLY A 8 11.55 -13.43 12.66
CA GLY A 8 12.19 -14.51 11.91
C GLY A 8 13.19 -14.00 10.89
N HIS A 9 14.39 -14.57 10.87
CA HIS A 9 15.43 -14.24 9.91
C HIS A 9 16.11 -15.50 9.36
N SER A 10 16.75 -15.36 8.23
CA SER A 10 17.64 -16.36 7.65
C SER A 10 18.81 -15.66 6.95
N GLU A 11 20.00 -16.23 7.02
CA GLU A 11 21.19 -15.73 6.34
C GLU A 11 21.56 -16.62 5.17
N ASN A 12 21.91 -16.02 4.02
CA ASN A 12 22.44 -16.69 2.83
C ASN A 12 21.59 -17.89 2.35
N GLY A 13 20.27 -17.84 2.51
CA GLY A 13 19.36 -18.93 2.16
C GLY A 13 19.39 -20.11 3.14
N GLY A 14 19.99 -19.94 4.31
CA GLY A 14 19.98 -20.90 5.39
C GLY A 14 18.61 -21.12 6.02
N ALA A 15 18.56 -21.98 7.03
CA ALA A 15 17.32 -22.26 7.76
C ALA A 15 16.80 -21.00 8.45
N LYS A 16 15.48 -20.74 8.33
CA LYS A 16 14.84 -19.64 9.01
C LYS A 16 14.84 -19.89 10.53
N GLN A 17 15.42 -18.97 11.27
CA GLN A 17 15.32 -18.92 12.73
C GLN A 17 14.13 -18.08 13.11
N THR A 18 13.36 -18.49 14.10
CA THR A 18 12.17 -17.76 14.58
C THR A 18 12.15 -17.70 16.09
N GLU A 19 11.77 -16.55 16.64
CA GLU A 19 11.51 -16.38 18.07
C GLU A 19 10.21 -15.59 18.28
N GLU A 20 9.52 -15.87 19.39
CA GLU A 20 8.40 -15.04 19.83
C GLU A 20 8.95 -13.85 20.62
N VAL A 21 8.57 -12.65 20.21
CA VAL A 21 9.05 -11.39 20.81
C VAL A 21 7.86 -10.48 21.13
N PRO A 22 7.87 -9.80 22.25
CA PRO A 22 6.86 -8.78 22.52
C PRO A 22 7.10 -7.57 21.60
N PHE A 23 6.06 -7.20 20.82
CA PHE A 23 6.06 -5.98 20.04
C PHE A 23 4.91 -5.09 20.47
N SER A 24 5.21 -3.94 21.09
CA SER A 24 4.20 -2.97 21.50
C SER A 24 3.67 -2.15 20.32
N ASP A 25 4.51 -1.94 19.31
CA ASP A 25 4.24 -1.08 18.15
C ASP A 25 5.19 -1.39 16.99
N HIS A 26 5.03 -0.66 15.88
CA HIS A 26 5.89 -0.77 14.70
C HIS A 26 7.34 -0.37 15.00
N ARG A 27 7.55 0.60 15.88
CA ARG A 27 8.89 1.08 16.25
C ARG A 27 9.71 -0.02 16.93
N SER A 28 9.12 -0.74 17.88
CA SER A 28 9.77 -1.87 18.56
C SER A 28 10.08 -3.03 17.61
N ALA A 29 9.21 -3.29 16.64
CA ALA A 29 9.44 -4.31 15.63
C ALA A 29 10.62 -3.96 14.71
N ILE A 30 10.70 -2.72 14.26
CA ILE A 30 11.81 -2.24 13.42
C ILE A 30 13.12 -2.23 14.22
N ALA A 31 13.08 -1.78 15.48
CA ALA A 31 14.25 -1.80 16.36
C ALA A 31 14.85 -3.20 16.43
N ARG A 32 14.02 -4.23 16.60
CA ARG A 32 14.47 -5.62 16.66
C ARG A 32 15.11 -6.10 15.35
N VAL A 33 14.57 -5.67 14.20
CA VAL A 33 15.17 -5.99 12.88
C VAL A 33 16.55 -5.34 12.75
N LEU A 34 16.66 -4.06 13.10
CA LEU A 34 17.92 -3.32 12.99
C LEU A 34 18.98 -3.84 13.96
N GLU A 35 18.62 -4.24 15.18
CA GLU A 35 19.52 -4.91 16.12
C GLU A 35 20.09 -6.21 15.56
N GLU A 36 19.33 -6.95 14.77
CA GLU A 36 19.83 -8.17 14.13
C GLU A 36 20.80 -7.84 12.99
N LEU A 37 20.48 -6.82 12.19
CA LEU A 37 21.35 -6.37 11.12
C LEU A 37 22.69 -5.84 11.65
N GLU A 38 22.72 -5.14 12.78
CA GLU A 38 23.92 -4.62 13.42
C GLU A 38 24.91 -5.73 13.88
N LYS A 39 24.44 -6.97 14.02
CA LYS A 39 25.31 -8.13 14.34
C LYS A 39 26.02 -8.67 13.10
N THR A 40 25.69 -8.21 11.93
CA THR A 40 26.26 -8.62 10.65
C THR A 40 27.34 -7.63 10.19
N ASP A 41 28.19 -8.05 9.27
CA ASP A 41 29.22 -7.20 8.64
C ASP A 41 28.64 -6.34 7.48
N PHE A 42 27.32 -6.27 7.31
CA PHE A 42 26.70 -5.49 6.25
C PHE A 42 26.78 -3.99 6.53
N THR A 43 27.22 -3.24 5.53
CA THR A 43 27.14 -1.79 5.52
C THR A 43 25.81 -1.35 4.86
N ILE A 44 25.04 -0.53 5.53
CA ILE A 44 23.79 0.03 5.00
C ILE A 44 24.13 1.38 4.34
N ASP A 45 23.82 1.52 3.04
CA ASP A 45 24.05 2.77 2.29
C ASP A 45 22.78 3.62 2.16
N GLY A 46 21.60 3.05 2.44
CA GLY A 46 20.33 3.75 2.37
C GLY A 46 19.18 2.87 2.81
N ILE A 47 18.03 3.48 3.10
CA ILE A 47 16.84 2.79 3.59
C ILE A 47 15.66 3.10 2.68
N GLY A 48 15.04 2.06 2.11
CA GLY A 48 13.81 2.17 1.31
C GLY A 48 12.57 1.88 2.16
N HIS A 49 11.58 2.77 2.08
CA HIS A 49 10.31 2.64 2.77
C HIS A 49 9.18 2.52 1.76
N ARG A 50 8.39 1.45 1.84
CA ARG A 50 7.14 1.35 1.10
C ARG A 50 6.09 2.17 1.81
N ILE A 51 5.37 3.03 1.07
CA ILE A 51 4.26 3.83 1.55
C ILE A 51 3.03 3.50 0.71
N VAL A 52 1.95 3.09 1.37
CA VAL A 52 0.73 2.64 0.69
C VAL A 52 0.05 3.78 -0.05
N GLN A 53 -0.01 4.99 0.55
CA GLN A 53 -0.73 6.10 -0.06
C GLN A 53 0.16 7.34 -0.19
N GLY A 54 0.40 7.77 -1.44
CA GLY A 54 1.10 9.00 -1.77
C GLY A 54 0.18 10.20 -2.05
N GLY A 55 -1.13 9.93 -2.18
CA GLY A 55 -2.13 10.95 -2.47
C GLY A 55 -1.85 11.71 -3.76
N TRP A 56 -2.07 13.00 -3.70
CA TRP A 56 -1.87 13.94 -4.80
C TRP A 56 -0.48 14.58 -4.81
N HIS A 57 0.37 14.23 -3.84
CA HIS A 57 1.69 14.83 -3.68
C HIS A 57 2.80 14.08 -4.42
N PHE A 58 2.62 12.76 -4.64
CA PHE A 58 3.73 11.93 -5.10
C PHE A 58 3.36 11.15 -6.37
N ASP A 59 4.06 11.43 -7.45
CA ASP A 59 4.02 10.74 -8.74
C ASP A 59 5.26 9.86 -9.00
N ASP A 60 6.28 9.92 -8.11
CA ASP A 60 7.43 9.03 -8.08
C ASP A 60 7.95 8.88 -6.63
N SER A 61 9.03 8.13 -6.45
CA SER A 61 9.74 7.99 -5.18
C SER A 61 10.37 9.32 -4.76
N ALA A 62 10.51 9.53 -3.45
CA ALA A 62 11.09 10.74 -2.90
C ALA A 62 12.14 10.45 -1.82
N VAL A 63 13.23 11.22 -1.80
CA VAL A 63 14.15 11.25 -0.65
C VAL A 63 13.43 11.94 0.49
N VAL A 64 13.43 11.32 1.66
CA VAL A 64 12.64 11.76 2.80
C VAL A 64 13.35 12.92 3.53
N ASP A 65 12.70 14.05 3.53
CA ASP A 65 12.97 15.20 4.39
C ASP A 65 11.73 15.54 5.24
N ASP A 66 11.74 16.66 5.93
CA ASP A 66 10.62 17.06 6.79
C ASP A 66 9.38 17.48 5.97
N GLU A 67 9.56 18.00 4.76
CA GLU A 67 8.47 18.34 3.85
C GLU A 67 7.78 17.07 3.33
N VAL A 68 8.56 16.08 2.92
CA VAL A 68 8.05 14.76 2.48
C VAL A 68 7.32 14.07 3.62
N MET A 69 7.84 14.11 4.86
CA MET A 69 7.16 13.57 6.04
C MET A 69 5.80 14.25 6.29
N ALA A 70 5.75 15.59 6.21
CA ALA A 70 4.51 16.34 6.39
C ALA A 70 3.46 15.93 5.34
N LYS A 71 3.86 15.78 4.06
CA LYS A 71 2.99 15.33 2.97
C LYS A 71 2.49 13.88 3.16
N ILE A 72 3.34 12.97 3.64
CA ILE A 72 2.94 11.58 3.96
C ILE A 72 1.86 11.58 5.05
N LEU A 73 2.02 12.41 6.09
CA LEU A 73 1.04 12.53 7.17
C LEU A 73 -0.25 13.22 6.72
N GLU A 74 -0.18 14.20 5.81
CA GLU A 74 -1.36 14.88 5.24
C GLU A 74 -2.28 13.90 4.50
N VAL A 75 -1.70 12.95 3.75
CA VAL A 75 -2.47 11.95 2.99
C VAL A 75 -2.81 10.69 3.80
N ALA A 76 -2.31 10.56 5.03
CA ALA A 76 -2.56 9.39 5.88
C ALA A 76 -4.05 9.07 6.12
N PRO A 77 -4.99 10.03 6.16
CA PRO A 77 -6.42 9.74 6.24
C PRO A 77 -6.97 8.88 5.09
N LEU A 78 -6.30 8.83 3.92
CA LEU A 78 -6.67 7.95 2.80
C LEU A 78 -6.29 6.48 3.03
N ALA A 79 -5.31 6.21 3.91
CA ALA A 79 -4.86 4.86 4.28
C ALA A 79 -4.46 4.81 5.76
N PRO A 80 -5.40 5.06 6.70
CA PRO A 80 -5.08 5.25 8.12
C PRO A 80 -4.49 4.01 8.80
N LEU A 81 -4.79 2.82 8.29
CA LEU A 81 -4.25 1.56 8.80
C LEU A 81 -2.78 1.31 8.42
N HIS A 82 -2.22 2.11 7.50
CA HIS A 82 -0.89 1.91 6.92
C HIS A 82 0.01 3.13 7.14
N ASN A 83 -0.34 4.28 6.57
CA ASN A 83 0.56 5.44 6.50
C ASN A 83 1.08 5.94 7.85
N TYR A 84 0.28 5.89 8.92
CA TYR A 84 0.77 6.30 10.25
C TYR A 84 1.87 5.38 10.77
N GLY A 85 1.71 4.06 10.62
CA GLY A 85 2.74 3.10 11.01
C GLY A 85 4.00 3.21 10.15
N GLU A 86 3.83 3.45 8.85
CA GLU A 86 4.91 3.64 7.88
C GLU A 86 5.68 4.93 8.17
N ALA A 87 5.00 6.04 8.49
CA ALA A 87 5.62 7.29 8.92
C ALA A 87 6.44 7.11 10.21
N ALA A 88 5.90 6.42 11.21
CA ALA A 88 6.63 6.12 12.45
C ALA A 88 7.88 5.27 12.19
N ALA A 89 7.84 4.38 11.21
CA ALA A 89 9.00 3.62 10.76
C ALA A 89 10.09 4.50 10.16
N ILE A 90 9.71 5.43 9.31
CA ILE A 90 10.64 6.40 8.71
C ILE A 90 11.29 7.26 9.80
N GLU A 91 10.48 7.81 10.70
CA GLU A 91 10.98 8.64 11.82
C GLU A 91 12.03 7.89 12.64
N TYR A 92 11.73 6.64 13.00
CA TYR A 92 12.67 5.83 13.75
C TYR A 92 14.00 5.59 13.01
N CYS A 93 13.94 5.28 11.71
CA CYS A 93 15.14 5.07 10.91
C CYS A 93 15.97 6.36 10.76
N ARG A 94 15.32 7.51 10.57
CA ARG A 94 16.00 8.82 10.50
C ARG A 94 16.65 9.22 11.82
N GLU A 95 16.01 8.89 12.95
CA GLU A 95 16.59 9.13 14.28
C GLU A 95 17.81 8.23 14.53
N LYS A 96 17.71 6.95 14.17
CA LYS A 96 18.76 5.96 14.44
C LYS A 96 19.97 6.10 13.49
N TYR A 97 19.71 6.46 12.23
CA TYR A 97 20.72 6.59 11.18
C TYR A 97 20.60 7.93 10.46
N PRO A 98 20.92 9.05 11.14
CA PRO A 98 20.69 10.39 10.57
C PRO A 98 21.51 10.69 9.30
N GLU A 99 22.62 9.99 9.09
CA GLU A 99 23.47 10.14 7.91
C GLU A 99 22.99 9.30 6.70
N LEU A 100 22.09 8.35 6.90
CA LEU A 100 21.63 7.49 5.82
C LEU A 100 20.46 8.12 5.07
N PRO A 101 20.49 8.13 3.72
CA PRO A 101 19.34 8.54 2.94
C PRO A 101 18.18 7.58 3.16
N ASN A 102 17.01 8.14 3.43
CA ASN A 102 15.75 7.42 3.48
C ASN A 102 14.96 7.75 2.21
N VAL A 103 14.41 6.75 1.53
CA VAL A 103 13.64 6.91 0.29
C VAL A 103 12.26 6.33 0.48
N ALA A 104 11.24 7.15 0.31
CA ALA A 104 9.84 6.73 0.29
C ALA A 104 9.44 6.31 -1.12
N VAL A 105 8.84 5.11 -1.25
CA VAL A 105 8.35 4.54 -2.50
C VAL A 105 6.85 4.30 -2.34
N PHE A 106 6.05 4.98 -3.16
CA PHE A 106 4.61 5.03 -2.99
C PHE A 106 3.90 4.03 -3.91
N ASP A 107 3.01 3.20 -3.34
CA ASP A 107 2.21 2.23 -4.09
C ASP A 107 1.28 2.89 -5.11
N THR A 108 0.92 4.15 -4.89
CA THR A 108 0.02 4.90 -5.78
C THR A 108 0.76 5.64 -6.90
N SER A 109 2.07 5.88 -6.79
CA SER A 109 2.80 6.75 -7.71
C SER A 109 2.77 6.27 -9.16
N PHE A 110 2.90 4.97 -9.41
CA PHE A 110 2.81 4.41 -10.76
C PHE A 110 1.46 4.69 -11.42
N HIS A 111 0.40 4.71 -10.65
CA HIS A 111 -0.97 4.96 -11.10
C HIS A 111 -1.27 6.45 -11.34
N MET A 112 -0.40 7.37 -10.91
CA MET A 112 -0.54 8.79 -11.22
C MET A 112 -0.41 9.08 -12.72
N THR A 113 0.10 8.14 -13.49
CA THR A 113 0.16 8.20 -14.96
C THR A 113 -1.18 7.91 -15.65
N MET A 114 -2.23 7.48 -14.92
CA MET A 114 -3.55 7.22 -15.49
C MET A 114 -4.15 8.48 -16.13
N PRO A 115 -4.83 8.35 -17.28
CA PRO A 115 -5.56 9.45 -17.87
C PRO A 115 -6.78 9.85 -17.03
N GLU A 116 -7.20 11.10 -17.11
CA GLU A 116 -8.32 11.65 -16.33
C GLU A 116 -9.59 10.80 -16.40
N VAL A 117 -9.92 10.29 -17.58
CA VAL A 117 -11.08 9.41 -17.80
C VAL A 117 -11.05 8.12 -16.98
N ALA A 118 -9.86 7.64 -16.59
CA ALA A 118 -9.72 6.41 -15.80
C ALA A 118 -9.74 6.66 -14.29
N TYR A 119 -9.29 7.83 -13.84
CA TYR A 119 -9.23 8.11 -12.39
C TYR A 119 -10.38 8.94 -11.84
N THR A 120 -11.18 9.60 -12.69
CA THR A 120 -12.28 10.47 -12.25
C THR A 120 -13.51 9.65 -11.87
N TYR A 121 -14.05 9.91 -10.69
CA TYR A 121 -15.35 9.40 -10.29
C TYR A 121 -16.48 10.33 -10.73
N ALA A 122 -17.62 9.76 -11.10
CA ALA A 122 -18.82 10.51 -11.48
C ALA A 122 -19.55 11.11 -10.25
N LEU A 123 -18.82 11.91 -9.48
CA LEU A 123 -19.30 12.64 -8.31
C LEU A 123 -19.23 14.16 -8.59
N PRO A 124 -19.92 15.02 -7.79
CA PRO A 124 -19.81 16.47 -7.94
C PRO A 124 -18.35 16.93 -7.89
N LYS A 125 -17.95 17.70 -8.90
CA LYS A 125 -16.55 18.11 -9.08
C LYS A 125 -16.00 18.87 -7.88
N ASP A 126 -16.77 19.77 -7.30
CA ASP A 126 -16.42 20.56 -6.12
C ASP A 126 -16.13 19.68 -4.89
N VAL A 127 -16.86 18.57 -4.74
CA VAL A 127 -16.62 17.57 -3.69
C VAL A 127 -15.32 16.82 -3.97
N CYS A 128 -15.14 16.36 -5.21
CA CYS A 128 -13.92 15.65 -5.59
C CYS A 128 -12.68 16.53 -5.42
N ASP A 129 -12.73 17.76 -5.88
CA ASP A 129 -11.63 18.72 -5.77
C ASP A 129 -11.30 19.03 -4.28
N LYS A 130 -12.33 19.28 -3.47
CA LYS A 130 -12.18 19.63 -2.05
C LYS A 130 -11.55 18.52 -1.20
N TYR A 131 -11.92 17.27 -1.48
CA TYR A 131 -11.50 16.12 -0.70
C TYR A 131 -10.50 15.21 -1.43
N HIS A 132 -9.99 15.65 -2.58
CA HIS A 132 -9.05 14.91 -3.43
C HIS A 132 -9.56 13.50 -3.77
N VAL A 133 -10.88 13.39 -4.04
CA VAL A 133 -11.53 12.10 -4.35
C VAL A 133 -11.28 11.72 -5.80
N ARG A 134 -10.46 10.70 -5.99
CA ARG A 134 -10.16 10.09 -7.30
C ARG A 134 -9.72 8.65 -7.10
N LYS A 135 -9.61 7.89 -8.19
CA LYS A 135 -8.93 6.60 -8.17
C LYS A 135 -7.42 6.82 -8.08
N TYR A 136 -6.81 6.31 -7.00
CA TYR A 136 -5.35 6.29 -6.81
C TYR A 136 -4.75 4.93 -7.18
N GLY A 137 -5.48 3.83 -6.91
CA GLY A 137 -4.96 2.49 -7.03
C GLY A 137 -4.00 2.13 -5.87
N ALA A 138 -3.44 0.94 -5.95
CA ALA A 138 -2.37 0.48 -5.06
C ALA A 138 -1.54 -0.63 -5.74
N HIS A 139 -0.53 -1.17 -5.05
CA HIS A 139 0.42 -2.15 -5.58
C HIS A 139 1.22 -1.63 -6.79
N GLY A 140 1.27 -0.32 -7.01
CA GLY A 140 1.93 0.29 -8.16
C GLY A 140 3.40 -0.07 -8.27
N THR A 141 4.11 -0.22 -7.15
CA THR A 141 5.50 -0.70 -7.12
C THR A 141 5.63 -2.09 -7.73
N SER A 142 4.71 -3.01 -7.42
CA SER A 142 4.68 -4.35 -8.01
C SER A 142 4.35 -4.31 -9.50
N HIS A 143 3.31 -3.57 -9.89
CA HIS A 143 2.90 -3.44 -11.29
C HIS A 143 3.98 -2.80 -12.16
N ARG A 144 4.68 -1.79 -11.65
CA ARG A 144 5.84 -1.17 -12.31
C ARG A 144 6.99 -2.16 -12.49
N TYR A 145 7.30 -2.95 -11.46
CA TYR A 145 8.34 -3.96 -11.54
C TYR A 145 7.99 -5.06 -12.55
N GLU A 146 6.76 -5.57 -12.54
CA GLU A 146 6.29 -6.57 -13.51
C GLU A 146 6.39 -6.05 -14.94
N TRP A 147 6.05 -4.77 -15.18
CA TRP A 147 6.26 -4.13 -16.48
C TRP A 147 7.74 -4.11 -16.88
N MET A 148 8.63 -3.70 -15.99
CA MET A 148 10.06 -3.65 -16.25
C MET A 148 10.61 -5.03 -16.61
N MET A 149 10.27 -6.06 -15.86
CA MET A 149 10.70 -7.44 -16.11
C MET A 149 10.09 -8.01 -17.42
N ALA A 150 8.80 -7.76 -17.67
CA ALA A 150 8.18 -8.18 -18.91
C ALA A 150 8.82 -7.50 -20.13
N LYS A 151 9.17 -6.22 -20.02
CA LYS A 151 9.87 -5.48 -21.07
C LYS A 151 11.27 -6.01 -21.33
N GLU A 152 12.00 -6.39 -20.27
CA GLU A 152 13.31 -7.01 -20.39
C GLU A 152 13.22 -8.37 -21.13
N ILE A 153 12.27 -9.22 -20.74
CA ILE A 153 12.11 -10.58 -21.30
C ILE A 153 11.57 -10.55 -22.73
N LEU A 154 10.57 -9.70 -23.01
CA LEU A 154 9.83 -9.71 -24.29
C LEU A 154 10.34 -8.66 -25.29
N GLY A 155 11.13 -7.70 -24.84
CA GLY A 155 11.69 -6.62 -25.66
C GLY A 155 10.61 -5.78 -26.36
N SER A 156 10.76 -5.60 -27.68
CA SER A 156 9.83 -4.81 -28.48
C SER A 156 8.42 -5.41 -28.61
N ARG A 157 8.21 -6.65 -28.22
CA ARG A 157 6.88 -7.29 -28.23
C ARG A 157 6.00 -6.86 -27.04
N CYS A 158 6.58 -6.28 -25.98
CA CYS A 158 5.86 -5.83 -24.81
C CYS A 158 5.44 -4.36 -24.99
N HIS A 159 4.26 -4.14 -25.56
CA HIS A 159 3.61 -2.82 -25.65
C HIS A 159 2.44 -2.69 -24.70
N ARG A 160 1.67 -3.77 -24.51
CA ARG A 160 0.51 -3.81 -23.61
C ARG A 160 0.65 -4.98 -22.68
N LEU A 161 0.50 -4.70 -21.38
CA LEU A 161 0.59 -5.70 -20.33
C LEU A 161 -0.65 -5.60 -19.44
N LEU A 162 -1.25 -6.73 -19.13
CA LEU A 162 -2.15 -6.88 -18.00
C LEU A 162 -1.34 -7.48 -16.86
N SER A 163 -1.07 -6.68 -15.84
CA SER A 163 -0.34 -7.09 -14.64
C SER A 163 -1.33 -7.53 -13.57
N CYS A 164 -1.05 -8.64 -12.89
CA CYS A 164 -1.92 -9.27 -11.90
C CYS A 164 -1.18 -9.46 -10.59
N HIS A 165 -1.37 -8.54 -9.65
CA HIS A 165 -0.88 -8.70 -8.28
C HIS A 165 -1.94 -9.46 -7.48
N LEU A 166 -1.70 -10.74 -7.17
CA LEU A 166 -2.66 -11.65 -6.54
C LEU A 166 -2.11 -12.16 -5.19
N GLY A 167 -2.29 -11.36 -4.14
CA GLY A 167 -2.00 -11.69 -2.75
C GLY A 167 -3.28 -11.73 -1.91
N ASN A 168 -3.17 -11.56 -0.59
CA ASN A 168 -4.35 -11.33 0.27
C ASN A 168 -5.08 -10.05 -0.13
N GLY A 169 -4.34 -8.96 -0.46
CA GLY A 169 -4.82 -7.89 -1.31
C GLY A 169 -4.56 -8.25 -2.77
N ALA A 170 -5.48 -7.92 -3.68
CA ALA A 170 -5.34 -8.22 -5.09
C ALA A 170 -5.76 -7.06 -5.97
N SER A 171 -5.02 -6.83 -7.04
CA SER A 171 -5.35 -5.84 -8.06
C SER A 171 -4.84 -6.25 -9.45
N LEU A 172 -5.48 -5.71 -10.47
CA LEU A 172 -5.01 -5.75 -11.85
C LEU A 172 -4.65 -4.33 -12.30
N ALA A 173 -3.66 -4.22 -13.19
CA ALA A 173 -3.34 -2.97 -13.85
C ALA A 173 -3.16 -3.19 -15.35
N ALA A 174 -3.79 -2.31 -16.14
CA ALA A 174 -3.59 -2.23 -17.57
C ALA A 174 -2.46 -1.25 -17.86
N ILE A 175 -1.40 -1.71 -18.50
CA ILE A 175 -0.18 -0.94 -18.76
C ILE A 175 0.09 -0.89 -20.25
N GLU A 176 0.35 0.29 -20.77
CA GLU A 176 0.75 0.49 -22.18
C GLU A 176 2.02 1.33 -22.22
N ASP A 177 3.10 0.77 -22.77
CA ASP A 177 4.42 1.38 -22.90
C ASP A 177 4.97 1.99 -21.60
N GLY A 178 4.74 1.30 -20.46
CA GLY A 178 5.20 1.73 -19.13
C GLY A 178 4.28 2.71 -18.41
N VAL A 179 3.16 3.07 -19.02
CA VAL A 179 2.14 3.99 -18.48
C VAL A 179 0.95 3.18 -17.98
N CYS A 180 0.55 3.38 -16.73
CA CYS A 180 -0.68 2.81 -16.22
C CYS A 180 -1.88 3.47 -16.90
N ARG A 181 -2.72 2.66 -17.54
CA ARG A 181 -3.94 3.14 -18.22
C ARG A 181 -5.18 3.01 -17.35
N ASP A 182 -5.22 1.97 -16.53
CA ASP A 182 -6.27 1.75 -15.53
C ASP A 182 -5.81 0.72 -14.49
N THR A 183 -6.46 0.72 -13.33
CA THR A 183 -6.25 -0.28 -12.28
C THR A 183 -7.55 -0.58 -11.55
N THR A 184 -7.65 -1.73 -10.93
CA THR A 184 -8.89 -2.18 -10.28
C THR A 184 -9.12 -1.58 -8.90
N MET A 185 -8.07 -1.27 -8.13
CA MET A 185 -8.25 -0.58 -6.84
C MET A 185 -8.61 0.90 -7.06
N GLY A 186 -9.39 1.45 -6.15
CA GLY A 186 -10.01 2.77 -6.28
C GLY A 186 -9.34 3.87 -5.47
N LEU A 187 -10.16 4.65 -4.76
CA LEU A 187 -9.73 5.66 -3.78
C LEU A 187 -8.88 5.01 -2.69
N THR A 188 -9.29 3.82 -2.26
CA THR A 188 -8.63 2.98 -1.26
C THR A 188 -8.34 1.58 -1.82
N PRO A 189 -7.52 0.76 -1.15
CA PRO A 189 -7.28 -0.63 -1.53
C PRO A 189 -8.46 -1.59 -1.31
N LEU A 190 -9.67 -1.08 -1.08
CA LEU A 190 -10.88 -1.88 -0.89
C LEU A 190 -11.59 -2.22 -2.20
N ASP A 191 -11.64 -1.26 -3.14
CA ASP A 191 -12.33 -1.41 -4.43
C ASP A 191 -11.63 -2.41 -5.37
N GLY A 192 -12.38 -2.91 -6.35
CA GLY A 192 -11.87 -3.78 -7.42
C GLY A 192 -12.18 -5.25 -7.23
N LEU A 193 -11.18 -6.10 -7.27
CA LEU A 193 -11.34 -7.55 -7.13
C LEU A 193 -11.85 -7.94 -5.74
N MET A 194 -12.61 -9.03 -5.67
CA MET A 194 -12.83 -9.73 -4.42
C MET A 194 -11.49 -10.27 -3.92
N MET A 195 -11.14 -10.01 -2.66
CA MET A 195 -9.84 -10.32 -2.07
C MET A 195 -9.98 -11.33 -0.92
N GLY A 196 -8.91 -11.64 -0.21
CA GLY A 196 -8.94 -12.59 0.90
C GLY A 196 -10.01 -12.26 1.95
N THR A 197 -10.02 -11.03 2.44
CA THR A 197 -10.95 -10.53 3.47
C THR A 197 -11.73 -9.29 3.07
N ARG A 198 -11.38 -8.66 1.94
CA ARG A 198 -12.03 -7.44 1.43
C ARG A 198 -13.07 -7.79 0.38
N CYS A 199 -14.21 -7.09 0.42
CA CYS A 199 -15.32 -7.37 -0.48
C CYS A 199 -15.00 -7.09 -1.96
N GLY A 200 -14.09 -6.15 -2.26
CA GLY A 200 -13.95 -5.59 -3.61
C GLY A 200 -15.12 -4.67 -3.95
N SER A 201 -15.37 -4.49 -5.25
CA SER A 201 -16.46 -3.63 -5.73
C SER A 201 -17.82 -4.19 -5.34
N ILE A 202 -18.62 -3.35 -4.69
CA ILE A 202 -20.03 -3.61 -4.37
C ILE A 202 -20.87 -2.39 -4.79
N ASP A 203 -22.19 -2.53 -4.83
CA ASP A 203 -23.06 -1.35 -4.98
C ASP A 203 -22.85 -0.42 -3.79
N PRO A 204 -22.43 0.86 -4.00
CA PRO A 204 -22.19 1.81 -2.92
C PRO A 204 -23.42 2.06 -2.04
N ALA A 205 -24.65 1.90 -2.58
CA ALA A 205 -25.88 2.02 -1.81
C ALA A 205 -26.01 0.94 -0.72
N THR A 206 -25.29 -0.19 -0.83
CA THR A 206 -25.24 -1.23 0.19
C THR A 206 -24.77 -0.68 1.53
N VAL A 207 -23.77 0.21 1.55
CA VAL A 207 -23.25 0.84 2.76
C VAL A 207 -24.36 1.63 3.47
N CYS A 208 -25.05 2.51 2.74
CA CYS A 208 -26.14 3.30 3.28
C CYS A 208 -27.33 2.44 3.72
N TYR A 209 -27.61 1.35 2.98
CA TYR A 209 -28.69 0.42 3.30
C TYR A 209 -28.42 -0.30 4.63
N LEU A 210 -27.24 -0.85 4.81
CA LEU A 210 -26.84 -1.54 6.05
C LEU A 210 -26.88 -0.61 7.27
N GLN A 211 -26.46 0.64 7.11
CA GLN A 211 -26.53 1.64 8.18
C GLN A 211 -27.98 1.99 8.54
N ARG A 212 -28.84 2.22 7.53
CA ARG A 212 -30.22 2.66 7.74
C ARG A 212 -31.14 1.55 8.24
N GLU A 213 -31.08 0.37 7.59
CA GLU A 213 -32.00 -0.74 7.87
C GLU A 213 -31.39 -1.78 8.84
N GLY A 214 -30.06 -1.99 8.77
CA GLY A 214 -29.35 -2.94 9.65
C GLY A 214 -28.92 -2.33 10.98
N GLY A 215 -28.92 -0.99 11.10
CA GLY A 215 -28.47 -0.27 12.29
C GLY A 215 -26.96 -0.33 12.54
N TYR A 216 -26.17 -0.75 11.55
CA TYR A 216 -24.72 -0.77 11.65
C TYR A 216 -24.14 0.64 11.66
N SER A 217 -23.17 0.89 12.51
CA SER A 217 -22.33 2.09 12.43
C SER A 217 -21.45 2.08 11.18
N TYR A 218 -20.91 3.23 10.81
CA TYR A 218 -19.99 3.29 9.66
C TYR A 218 -18.74 2.42 9.89
N GLN A 219 -18.25 2.38 11.13
CA GLN A 219 -17.08 1.58 11.49
C GLN A 219 -17.34 0.07 11.38
N GLU A 220 -18.51 -0.38 11.80
CA GLU A 220 -18.89 -1.80 11.66
C GLU A 220 -19.01 -2.21 10.19
N VAL A 221 -19.56 -1.33 9.34
CA VAL A 221 -19.63 -1.58 7.89
C VAL A 221 -18.23 -1.57 7.27
N ASP A 222 -17.38 -0.63 7.64
CA ASP A 222 -15.98 -0.56 7.17
C ASP A 222 -15.20 -1.81 7.57
N ASP A 223 -15.29 -2.24 8.83
CA ASP A 223 -14.65 -3.48 9.31
C ASP A 223 -15.20 -4.73 8.61
N MET A 224 -16.49 -4.77 8.36
CA MET A 224 -17.14 -5.86 7.63
C MET A 224 -16.57 -5.96 6.21
N MET A 225 -16.51 -4.85 5.48
CA MET A 225 -16.02 -4.80 4.11
C MET A 225 -14.52 -5.12 3.99
N ASN A 226 -13.71 -4.71 4.97
CA ASN A 226 -12.25 -4.86 4.92
C ASN A 226 -11.74 -6.18 5.53
N LYS A 227 -12.43 -6.74 6.55
CA LYS A 227 -11.88 -7.81 7.39
C LYS A 227 -12.71 -9.09 7.42
N GLN A 228 -13.99 -9.04 7.02
CA GLN A 228 -14.95 -10.14 7.21
C GLN A 228 -15.62 -10.55 5.90
N SER A 229 -15.20 -9.99 4.77
CA SER A 229 -15.76 -10.20 3.44
C SER A 229 -14.82 -11.01 2.55
N GLY A 230 -14.96 -10.87 1.24
CA GLY A 230 -14.10 -11.51 0.25
C GLY A 230 -14.22 -13.03 0.24
N LEU A 231 -13.12 -13.70 -0.07
CA LEU A 231 -13.05 -15.16 -0.12
C LEU A 231 -13.39 -15.78 1.25
N LEU A 232 -12.98 -15.15 2.34
CA LEU A 232 -13.32 -15.57 3.69
C LEU A 232 -14.84 -15.71 3.89
N ALA A 233 -15.62 -14.75 3.42
CA ALA A 233 -17.08 -14.78 3.57
C ALA A 233 -17.80 -15.76 2.64
N ILE A 234 -17.18 -16.04 1.46
CA ILE A 234 -17.82 -16.87 0.42
C ILE A 234 -17.46 -18.34 0.54
N SER A 235 -16.23 -18.65 0.93
CA SER A 235 -15.70 -20.02 0.91
C SER A 235 -15.10 -20.51 2.25
N GLY A 236 -15.06 -19.68 3.27
CA GLY A 236 -14.57 -20.04 4.62
C GLY A 236 -13.08 -19.92 4.73
#